data_212e4238b4c86e9133684788656e33d7
#
_entry.id   212e4238b4c86e9133684788656e33d7
#
_cell.length_a   1.000
_cell.length_b   1.000
_cell.length_c   1.000
_cell.angle_alpha   90.00
_cell.angle_beta   90.00
_cell.angle_gamma   90.00
#
_symmetry.space_group_name_H-M   'P 1'
#
loop_
_entity.id
_entity.type
_entity.pdbx_description
1 polymer ?
#
loop_
_entity_poly.entity_id
_entity_poly.type
_entity_poly.pdbx_seq_one_letter_code
_entity_poly.pdbx_strand_id
1 'polypeptide(L)'
;MCSSDLFAESLGMGTSMVVLMPQAAAGIGMEGSDGASGAAGADGTGRDGAGADGRGRGVPVLYLLHGLSDDCTIWERRTSIERYATEKGIAVVMPEVRRSFYADEAVGEKYWTFIAEELPELIARTFRISTAREDTFVAGLSMGGFGAFKLALNHPERFAAAASLSGVLDATSLDLSWTGTLGERVWAGNEIAGTEDDLLGLLAQADPAALPSLFLDCGTEDELLDHNRRFITAAEERGVELASRLRPGAHTWDFWDESIQDVLDWLPLQDR
;
A
#
# COMPACT_ATOMS: atom_id res chain seq x y z
N MET A 1 12.40 8.18 10.67
CA MET A 1 12.79 7.73 9.32
C MET A 1 13.95 6.76 9.43
N CYS A 2 13.86 5.62 8.80
CA CYS A 2 14.98 4.69 8.62
C CYS A 2 15.01 4.27 7.14
N SER A 3 16.02 4.74 6.40
CA SER A 3 16.34 4.13 5.10
C SER A 3 17.19 2.90 5.40
N SER A 4 16.74 1.74 4.98
CA SER A 4 17.42 0.47 5.25
C SER A 4 17.78 -0.22 3.95
N ASP A 5 19.08 -0.45 3.74
CA ASP A 5 19.53 -1.40 2.74
C ASP A 5 19.48 -2.80 3.37
N LEU A 6 18.94 -3.73 2.64
CA LEU A 6 18.78 -5.12 3.07
C LEU A 6 19.21 -6.07 1.95
N PHE A 7 19.67 -7.24 2.30
CA PHE A 7 19.82 -8.32 1.34
C PHE A 7 18.52 -9.11 1.28
N ALA A 8 17.92 -9.17 0.10
CA ALA A 8 16.72 -9.96 -0.16
C ALA A 8 17.09 -11.29 -0.80
N GLU A 9 16.75 -12.39 -0.14
CA GLU A 9 17.07 -13.74 -0.62
C GLU A 9 16.32 -14.07 -1.91
N SER A 10 15.06 -13.67 -2.01
CA SER A 10 14.23 -13.83 -3.21
C SER A 10 14.79 -13.08 -4.42
N LEU A 11 15.43 -11.91 -4.19
CA LEU A 11 16.06 -11.12 -5.24
C LEU A 11 17.52 -11.52 -5.50
N GLY A 12 18.16 -12.25 -4.58
CA GLY A 12 19.57 -12.60 -4.66
C GLY A 12 20.52 -11.40 -4.61
N MET A 13 20.05 -10.22 -4.15
CA MET A 13 20.82 -8.97 -4.12
C MET A 13 20.39 -8.04 -3.00
N GLY A 14 21.20 -6.98 -2.78
CA GLY A 14 20.80 -5.86 -1.94
C GLY A 14 19.67 -5.05 -2.58
N THR A 15 18.70 -4.68 -1.77
CA THR A 15 17.63 -3.75 -2.14
C THR A 15 17.42 -2.74 -1.02
N SER A 16 16.61 -1.70 -1.27
CA SER A 16 16.37 -0.64 -0.32
C SER A 16 14.88 -0.56 0.05
N MET A 17 14.60 -0.02 1.22
CA MET A 17 13.26 0.40 1.60
C MET A 17 13.33 1.62 2.50
N VAL A 18 12.25 2.39 2.56
CA VAL A 18 12.05 3.42 3.57
C VAL A 18 11.00 2.94 4.55
N VAL A 19 11.27 3.09 5.84
CA VAL A 19 10.32 2.78 6.91
C VAL A 19 10.11 4.01 7.79
N LEU A 20 8.87 4.47 7.83
CA LEU A 20 8.43 5.56 8.71
C LEU A 20 7.75 4.94 9.93
N MET A 21 8.28 5.22 11.11
CA MET A 21 7.64 4.84 12.37
C MET A 21 7.01 6.08 12.99
N PRO A 22 5.71 6.05 13.37
CA PRO A 22 5.06 7.20 13.97
C PRO A 22 5.75 7.56 15.28
N GLN A 23 6.03 8.84 15.46
CA GLN A 23 6.61 9.37 16.70
C GLN A 23 5.49 9.83 17.63
N ALA A 24 5.74 9.77 18.95
CA ALA A 24 4.79 10.34 19.91
C ALA A 24 4.62 11.85 19.63
N ALA A 25 3.38 12.31 19.58
CA ALA A 25 3.03 13.70 19.23
C ALA A 25 3.49 14.77 20.28
N ALA A 26 4.20 14.36 21.33
CA ALA A 26 4.68 15.23 22.39
C ALA A 26 6.15 15.65 22.17
N GLY A 27 6.38 16.64 21.34
CA GLY A 27 7.71 17.20 21.09
C GLY A 27 7.66 18.72 20.84
N ILE A 28 8.82 19.41 20.96
CA ILE A 28 8.93 20.83 20.62
C ILE A 28 8.54 21.05 19.16
N GLY A 29 7.54 21.88 18.91
CA GLY A 29 7.03 22.16 17.55
C GLY A 29 5.97 21.18 17.03
N MET A 30 5.52 20.22 17.85
CA MET A 30 4.50 19.21 17.52
C MET A 30 3.12 19.54 18.13
N GLU A 31 2.90 20.75 18.66
CA GLU A 31 1.59 21.16 19.17
C GLU A 31 0.63 21.35 17.99
N GLY A 32 -0.29 20.39 17.85
CA GLY A 32 -1.47 20.57 16.99
C GLY A 32 -2.35 21.70 17.50
N SER A 33 -3.06 22.35 16.59
CA SER A 33 -3.88 23.57 16.79
C SER A 33 -5.14 23.40 17.65
N ASP A 34 -5.20 22.46 18.57
CA ASP A 34 -6.34 22.27 19.47
C ASP A 34 -5.98 22.68 20.90
N GLY A 35 -6.20 23.98 21.14
CA GLY A 35 -6.10 24.55 22.47
C GLY A 35 -7.17 23.99 23.41
N ALA A 36 -6.76 23.12 24.34
CA ALA A 36 -7.48 22.88 25.57
C ALA A 36 -6.50 22.74 26.72
N SER A 37 -6.33 23.83 27.47
CA SER A 37 -5.66 23.85 28.75
C SER A 37 -6.41 22.99 29.78
N GLY A 38 -5.77 21.97 30.32
CA GLY A 38 -6.28 21.16 31.44
C GLY A 38 -5.14 20.74 32.35
N ALA A 39 -5.15 21.29 33.55
CA ALA A 39 -4.14 21.23 34.56
C ALA A 39 -3.76 19.81 35.04
N ALA A 40 -2.53 19.71 35.49
CA ALA A 40 -1.91 18.58 36.15
C ALA A 40 -2.75 17.97 37.28
N GLY A 41 -2.85 16.64 37.27
CA GLY A 41 -3.27 15.84 38.42
C GLY A 41 -2.49 14.52 38.36
N ALA A 42 -1.44 14.44 39.16
CA ALA A 42 -0.76 13.18 39.43
C ALA A 42 -1.66 12.34 40.34
N ASP A 43 -2.12 11.20 39.86
CA ASP A 43 -2.45 10.08 40.75
C ASP A 43 -2.25 8.76 39.99
N GLY A 44 -1.38 7.95 40.55
CA GLY A 44 -1.04 6.64 40.07
C GLY A 44 -2.03 5.59 40.53
N THR A 45 -2.83 5.07 39.61
CA THR A 45 -3.45 3.76 39.85
C THR A 45 -3.49 3.01 38.50
N GLY A 46 -2.89 1.83 38.54
CA GLY A 46 -2.68 0.97 37.41
C GLY A 46 -3.96 0.64 36.63
N ARG A 47 -3.79 0.47 35.32
CA ARG A 47 -4.71 -0.27 34.48
C ARG A 47 -3.97 -1.44 33.87
N ASP A 48 -4.24 -2.61 34.48
CA ASP A 48 -3.89 -3.91 33.94
C ASP A 48 -4.76 -4.16 32.71
N GLY A 49 -4.11 -4.18 31.57
CA GLY A 49 -4.63 -4.56 30.27
C GLY A 49 -3.51 -5.13 29.41
N ALA A 50 -2.54 -5.82 30.06
CA ALA A 50 -1.49 -6.53 29.35
C ALA A 50 -2.07 -7.85 28.81
N GLY A 51 -2.01 -8.01 27.46
CA GLY A 51 -2.10 -9.35 26.88
C GLY A 51 -1.04 -10.26 27.49
N ALA A 52 -1.31 -11.57 27.50
CA ALA A 52 -0.63 -12.59 28.29
C ALA A 52 0.89 -12.72 28.09
N ASP A 53 1.53 -11.89 27.22
CA ASP A 53 2.98 -11.86 26.95
C ASP A 53 3.68 -10.53 27.31
N GLY A 54 2.97 -9.55 27.85
CA GLY A 54 3.56 -8.28 28.27
C GLY A 54 4.11 -7.39 27.12
N ARG A 55 3.90 -7.77 25.87
CA ARG A 55 4.23 -6.97 24.70
C ARG A 55 2.95 -6.30 24.20
N GLY A 56 2.87 -4.97 24.33
CA GLY A 56 1.77 -4.20 23.74
C GLY A 56 1.61 -4.53 22.25
N ARG A 57 0.37 -4.43 21.74
CA ARG A 57 0.05 -4.58 20.31
C ARG A 57 1.00 -3.72 19.47
N GLY A 58 1.58 -4.25 18.38
CA GLY A 58 2.46 -3.51 17.48
C GLY A 58 1.74 -2.33 16.82
N VAL A 59 2.48 -1.43 16.18
CA VAL A 59 1.94 -0.29 15.43
C VAL A 59 1.27 -0.79 14.15
N PRO A 60 0.09 -0.27 13.73
CA PRO A 60 -0.49 -0.57 12.41
C PRO A 60 0.47 -0.21 11.29
N VAL A 61 0.38 -0.89 10.16
CA VAL A 61 1.30 -0.71 9.04
C VAL A 61 0.57 -0.53 7.71
N LEU A 62 1.04 0.45 6.95
CA LEU A 62 0.69 0.67 5.55
C LEU A 62 1.90 0.33 4.67
N TYR A 63 1.78 -0.66 3.81
CA TYR A 63 2.69 -0.87 2.69
C TYR A 63 2.32 0.10 1.57
N LEU A 64 3.20 1.06 1.25
CA LEU A 64 2.95 2.14 0.30
C LEU A 64 3.84 1.99 -0.94
N LEU A 65 3.22 1.64 -2.05
CA LEU A 65 3.86 1.14 -3.26
C LEU A 65 4.08 2.25 -4.29
N HIS A 66 5.27 2.30 -4.90
CA HIS A 66 5.66 3.32 -5.88
C HIS A 66 5.23 2.96 -7.32
N GLY A 67 5.24 3.97 -8.21
CA GLY A 67 4.94 3.84 -9.63
C GLY A 67 6.12 3.35 -10.49
N LEU A 68 5.87 3.18 -11.80
CA LEU A 68 6.81 2.57 -12.75
C LEU A 68 8.14 3.30 -12.91
N SER A 69 8.15 4.62 -12.79
CA SER A 69 9.33 5.47 -12.98
C SER A 69 9.96 5.93 -11.67
N ASP A 70 9.50 5.38 -10.56
CA ASP A 70 9.81 5.83 -9.22
C ASP A 70 10.73 4.85 -8.47
N ASP A 71 11.01 5.17 -7.23
CA ASP A 71 11.78 4.38 -6.27
C ASP A 71 11.15 4.43 -4.86
N CYS A 72 11.70 3.70 -3.90
CA CYS A 72 11.19 3.64 -2.53
C CYS A 72 11.17 5.00 -1.80
N THR A 73 11.82 6.05 -2.30
CA THR A 73 11.88 7.38 -1.68
C THR A 73 10.86 8.36 -2.24
N ILE A 74 10.15 7.99 -3.31
CA ILE A 74 9.38 8.95 -4.10
C ILE A 74 8.23 9.59 -3.31
N TRP A 75 7.55 8.82 -2.46
CA TRP A 75 6.47 9.32 -1.64
C TRP A 75 6.92 10.41 -0.67
N GLU A 76 8.13 10.27 -0.08
CA GLU A 76 8.70 11.32 0.78
C GLU A 76 9.08 12.57 0.00
N ARG A 77 9.58 12.40 -1.24
CA ARG A 77 10.02 13.52 -2.08
C ARG A 77 8.86 14.33 -2.67
N ARG A 78 7.68 13.72 -2.79
CA ARG A 78 6.54 14.31 -3.50
C ARG A 78 5.35 14.64 -2.60
N THR A 79 5.34 14.14 -1.36
CA THR A 79 4.25 14.32 -0.41
C THR A 79 4.79 14.64 0.99
N SER A 80 3.89 14.93 1.93
CA SER A 80 4.24 15.00 3.36
C SER A 80 3.86 13.70 4.10
N ILE A 81 4.09 12.54 3.48
CA ILE A 81 3.63 11.24 3.99
C ILE A 81 4.08 10.96 5.43
N GLU A 82 5.29 11.39 5.84
CA GLU A 82 5.77 11.22 7.22
C GLU A 82 4.86 11.95 8.23
N ARG A 83 4.45 13.18 7.91
CA ARG A 83 3.53 13.95 8.75
C ARG A 83 2.16 13.31 8.79
N TYR A 84 1.60 12.96 7.62
CA TYR A 84 0.28 12.35 7.52
C TYR A 84 0.19 11.04 8.31
N ALA A 85 1.19 10.17 8.14
CA ALA A 85 1.27 8.89 8.84
C ALA A 85 1.46 9.05 10.36
N THR A 86 2.27 10.03 10.79
CA THR A 86 2.47 10.34 12.21
C THR A 86 1.18 10.80 12.87
N GLU A 87 0.41 11.68 12.23
CA GLU A 87 -0.90 12.15 12.71
C GLU A 87 -1.90 10.99 12.88
N LYS A 88 -1.80 9.94 12.04
CA LYS A 88 -2.64 8.74 12.11
C LYS A 88 -2.09 7.64 13.02
N GLY A 89 -0.88 7.79 13.53
CA GLY A 89 -0.25 6.76 14.37
C GLY A 89 0.06 5.45 13.63
N ILE A 90 0.28 5.50 12.32
CA ILE A 90 0.54 4.34 11.44
C ILE A 90 1.99 4.32 10.97
N ALA A 91 2.61 3.16 10.95
CA ALA A 91 3.90 2.95 10.28
C ALA A 91 3.69 2.85 8.76
N VAL A 92 4.65 3.36 7.97
CA VAL A 92 4.62 3.24 6.50
C VAL A 92 5.88 2.53 6.03
N VAL A 93 5.72 1.50 5.20
CA VAL A 93 6.79 0.72 4.58
C VAL A 93 6.74 0.96 3.08
N MET A 94 7.80 1.54 2.52
CA MET A 94 7.94 1.86 1.10
C MET A 94 9.09 1.04 0.52
N PRO A 95 8.82 -0.12 -0.08
CA PRO A 95 9.84 -0.99 -0.67
C PRO A 95 10.28 -0.52 -2.05
N GLU A 96 11.50 -0.91 -2.45
CA GLU A 96 12.02 -0.76 -3.81
C GLU A 96 11.73 -2.03 -4.62
N VAL A 97 11.03 -1.88 -5.72
CA VAL A 97 10.75 -2.99 -6.66
C VAL A 97 11.08 -2.66 -8.11
N ARG A 98 11.74 -1.53 -8.34
CA ARG A 98 12.10 -1.09 -9.70
C ARG A 98 10.87 -1.05 -10.62
N ARG A 99 11.03 -1.55 -11.86
CA ARG A 99 9.99 -1.54 -12.90
C ARG A 99 9.39 -2.95 -13.10
N SER A 100 9.21 -3.69 -12.01
CA SER A 100 8.86 -5.12 -12.06
C SER A 100 7.36 -5.41 -12.18
N PHE A 101 6.49 -4.42 -12.09
CA PHE A 101 5.05 -4.62 -11.90
C PHE A 101 4.72 -5.53 -10.70
N TYR A 102 5.57 -5.51 -9.68
CA TYR A 102 5.36 -6.38 -8.51
C TYR A 102 5.17 -7.86 -8.90
N ALA A 103 5.84 -8.29 -9.97
CA ALA A 103 5.79 -9.65 -10.52
C ALA A 103 7.13 -10.37 -10.29
N ASP A 104 7.09 -11.68 -10.26
CA ASP A 104 8.29 -12.48 -10.45
C ASP A 104 8.62 -12.42 -11.94
N GLU A 105 9.65 -11.64 -12.28
CA GLU A 105 9.99 -11.35 -13.66
C GLU A 105 10.38 -12.64 -14.40
N ALA A 106 9.82 -12.85 -15.57
CA ALA A 106 10.14 -14.01 -16.39
C ALA A 106 11.63 -14.05 -16.77
N VAL A 107 12.25 -12.87 -16.93
CA VAL A 107 13.69 -12.68 -17.16
C VAL A 107 14.20 -11.60 -16.21
N GLY A 108 14.46 -11.96 -14.95
CA GLY A 108 14.89 -11.00 -13.93
C GLY A 108 14.69 -11.55 -12.53
N GLU A 109 14.28 -10.68 -11.63
CA GLU A 109 14.23 -10.93 -10.18
C GLU A 109 12.80 -11.27 -9.72
N LYS A 110 12.70 -11.89 -8.53
CA LYS A 110 11.42 -12.36 -7.96
C LYS A 110 10.78 -11.33 -7.05
N TYR A 111 10.31 -10.22 -7.63
CA TYR A 111 9.73 -9.13 -6.86
C TYR A 111 8.38 -9.46 -6.23
N TRP A 112 7.58 -10.35 -6.84
CA TRP A 112 6.34 -10.82 -6.21
C TRP A 112 6.64 -11.64 -4.95
N THR A 113 7.53 -12.62 -5.05
CA THR A 113 7.99 -13.40 -3.89
C THR A 113 8.55 -12.48 -2.79
N PHE A 114 9.34 -11.46 -3.17
CA PHE A 114 9.87 -10.48 -2.22
C PHE A 114 8.76 -9.74 -1.47
N ILE A 115 7.82 -9.13 -2.19
CA ILE A 115 6.76 -8.30 -1.61
C ILE A 115 5.73 -9.11 -0.85
N ALA A 116 5.34 -10.28 -1.39
CA ALA A 116 4.26 -11.07 -0.81
C ALA A 116 4.73 -11.94 0.36
N GLU A 117 5.98 -12.39 0.37
CA GLU A 117 6.46 -13.37 1.35
C GLU A 117 7.58 -12.81 2.22
N GLU A 118 8.71 -12.42 1.63
CA GLU A 118 9.93 -12.09 2.38
C GLU A 118 9.82 -10.76 3.13
N LEU A 119 9.34 -9.69 2.49
CA LEU A 119 9.27 -8.36 3.08
C LEU A 119 8.41 -8.31 4.34
N PRO A 120 7.17 -8.87 4.38
CA PRO A 120 6.36 -8.85 5.59
C PRO A 120 7.02 -9.54 6.78
N GLU A 121 7.69 -10.66 6.55
CA GLU A 121 8.42 -11.37 7.60
C GLU A 121 9.62 -10.56 8.11
N LEU A 122 10.37 -9.93 7.20
CA LEU A 122 11.51 -9.09 7.53
C LEU A 122 11.07 -7.89 8.39
N ILE A 123 10.01 -7.19 7.99
CA ILE A 123 9.47 -6.04 8.69
C ILE A 123 8.98 -6.43 10.08
N ALA A 124 8.24 -7.54 10.21
CA ALA A 124 7.74 -8.04 11.48
C ALA A 124 8.87 -8.42 12.48
N ARG A 125 10.01 -8.91 11.97
CA ARG A 125 11.17 -9.24 12.80
C ARG A 125 12.00 -8.03 13.20
N THR A 126 11.99 -6.98 12.38
CA THR A 126 12.89 -5.82 12.53
C THR A 126 12.24 -4.67 13.28
N PHE A 127 10.97 -4.44 13.04
CA PHE A 127 10.23 -3.29 13.56
C PHE A 127 9.09 -3.74 14.47
N ARG A 128 8.70 -2.86 15.40
CA ARG A 128 7.58 -3.12 16.31
C ARG A 128 6.26 -2.76 15.63
N ILE A 129 5.89 -3.51 14.60
CA ILE A 129 4.62 -3.38 13.90
C ILE A 129 3.66 -4.52 14.26
N SER A 130 2.37 -4.30 14.04
CA SER A 130 1.35 -5.34 14.13
C SER A 130 1.40 -6.24 12.89
N THR A 131 1.19 -7.54 13.07
CA THR A 131 1.00 -8.51 11.99
C THR A 131 -0.46 -8.97 11.88
N ALA A 132 -1.36 -8.37 12.66
CA ALA A 132 -2.77 -8.68 12.61
C ALA A 132 -3.40 -8.09 11.33
N ARG A 133 -4.33 -8.84 10.74
CA ARG A 133 -5.05 -8.41 9.53
C ARG A 133 -5.66 -7.02 9.68
N GLU A 134 -6.32 -6.78 10.79
CA GLU A 134 -7.00 -5.53 11.10
C GLU A 134 -6.09 -4.31 11.22
N ASP A 135 -4.79 -4.51 11.33
CA ASP A 135 -3.76 -3.49 11.46
C ASP A 135 -2.84 -3.40 10.22
N THR A 136 -3.12 -4.18 9.17
CA THR A 136 -2.29 -4.28 7.97
C THR A 136 -3.02 -3.76 6.75
N PHE A 137 -2.41 -2.79 6.06
CA PHE A 137 -2.98 -2.08 4.92
C PHE A 137 -1.98 -2.00 3.77
N VAL A 138 -2.49 -1.84 2.56
CA VAL A 138 -1.65 -1.62 1.37
C VAL A 138 -2.26 -0.53 0.48
N ALA A 139 -1.43 0.34 -0.05
CA ALA A 139 -1.83 1.35 -1.04
C ALA A 139 -0.73 1.58 -2.05
N GLY A 140 -1.05 2.15 -3.20
CA GLY A 140 -0.06 2.52 -4.18
C GLY A 140 -0.64 3.30 -5.35
N LEU A 141 0.25 3.92 -6.14
CA LEU A 141 -0.12 4.67 -7.34
C LEU A 141 0.32 3.94 -8.61
N SER A 142 -0.45 4.07 -9.70
CA SER A 142 -0.07 3.56 -11.02
C SER A 142 0.31 2.07 -10.99
N MET A 143 1.55 1.71 -11.32
CA MET A 143 2.10 0.36 -11.11
C MET A 143 1.95 -0.10 -9.65
N GLY A 144 2.14 0.80 -8.67
CA GLY A 144 1.93 0.48 -7.24
C GLY A 144 0.46 0.26 -6.89
N GLY A 145 -0.47 0.92 -7.58
CA GLY A 145 -1.91 0.66 -7.47
C GLY A 145 -2.29 -0.73 -7.96
N PHE A 146 -1.67 -1.18 -9.04
CA PHE A 146 -1.72 -2.58 -9.48
C PHE A 146 -1.19 -3.52 -8.41
N GLY A 147 0.02 -3.26 -7.88
CA GLY A 147 0.65 -4.08 -6.84
C GLY A 147 -0.19 -4.16 -5.56
N ALA A 148 -0.83 -3.05 -5.16
CA ALA A 148 -1.69 -3.01 -3.98
C ALA A 148 -2.92 -3.91 -4.14
N PHE A 149 -3.60 -3.84 -5.27
CA PHE A 149 -4.75 -4.71 -5.53
C PHE A 149 -4.33 -6.15 -5.85
N LYS A 150 -3.16 -6.38 -6.46
CA LYS A 150 -2.59 -7.71 -6.61
C LYS A 150 -2.39 -8.38 -5.25
N LEU A 151 -1.79 -7.69 -4.29
CA LEU A 151 -1.64 -8.20 -2.92
C LEU A 151 -2.97 -8.47 -2.24
N ALA A 152 -3.92 -7.54 -2.33
CA ALA A 152 -5.22 -7.64 -1.71
C ALA A 152 -6.09 -8.79 -2.26
N LEU A 153 -6.03 -9.04 -3.56
CA LEU A 153 -6.83 -10.08 -4.22
C LEU A 153 -6.21 -11.48 -4.08
N ASN A 154 -4.87 -11.58 -4.08
CA ASN A 154 -4.19 -12.88 -3.89
C ASN A 154 -4.07 -13.26 -2.40
N HIS A 155 -4.01 -12.30 -1.49
CA HIS A 155 -3.84 -12.52 -0.04
C HIS A 155 -4.86 -11.74 0.80
N PRO A 156 -6.17 -11.91 0.57
CA PRO A 156 -7.22 -11.14 1.26
C PRO A 156 -7.22 -11.34 2.78
N GLU A 157 -6.68 -12.45 3.26
CA GLU A 157 -6.57 -12.78 4.68
C GLU A 157 -5.54 -11.92 5.43
N ARG A 158 -4.67 -11.20 4.70
CA ARG A 158 -3.58 -10.41 5.31
C ARG A 158 -3.93 -8.96 5.53
N PHE A 159 -4.86 -8.42 4.76
CA PHE A 159 -5.14 -6.97 4.73
C PHE A 159 -6.54 -6.66 5.22
N ALA A 160 -6.69 -5.60 6.03
CA ALA A 160 -7.99 -5.03 6.36
C ALA A 160 -8.49 -4.08 5.28
N ALA A 161 -7.58 -3.37 4.60
CA ALA A 161 -7.93 -2.45 3.54
C ALA A 161 -6.80 -2.34 2.48
N ALA A 162 -7.20 -2.06 1.24
CA ALA A 162 -6.30 -1.81 0.12
C ALA A 162 -6.78 -0.63 -0.73
N ALA A 163 -5.84 0.21 -1.19
CA ALA A 163 -6.15 1.37 -2.02
C ALA A 163 -5.32 1.42 -3.29
N SER A 164 -5.98 1.74 -4.41
CA SER A 164 -5.35 1.94 -5.72
C SER A 164 -5.59 3.36 -6.20
N LEU A 165 -4.52 4.10 -6.46
CA LEU A 165 -4.54 5.46 -6.97
C LEU A 165 -4.08 5.46 -8.43
N SER A 166 -4.98 5.76 -9.36
CA SER A 166 -4.68 5.70 -10.80
C SER A 166 -4.02 4.38 -11.22
N GLY A 167 -4.52 3.24 -10.72
CA GLY A 167 -3.87 1.95 -10.89
C GLY A 167 -3.97 1.36 -12.30
N VAL A 168 -2.97 0.54 -12.69
CA VAL A 168 -3.00 -0.30 -13.88
C VAL A 168 -3.86 -1.54 -13.58
N LEU A 169 -5.18 -1.40 -13.52
CA LEU A 169 -6.07 -2.46 -13.01
C LEU A 169 -6.52 -3.49 -14.06
N ASP A 170 -6.11 -3.30 -15.30
CA ASP A 170 -6.29 -4.27 -16.40
C ASP A 170 -4.95 -4.47 -17.14
N ALA A 171 -4.05 -5.25 -16.52
CA ALA A 171 -2.74 -5.52 -17.10
C ALA A 171 -2.81 -6.29 -18.42
N THR A 172 -3.90 -7.01 -18.68
CA THR A 172 -4.10 -7.77 -19.94
C THR A 172 -4.23 -6.86 -21.17
N SER A 173 -4.71 -5.61 -20.97
CA SER A 173 -4.86 -4.61 -22.03
C SER A 173 -3.76 -3.55 -22.04
N LEU A 174 -2.73 -3.69 -21.19
CA LEU A 174 -1.68 -2.68 -21.02
C LEU A 174 -0.73 -2.67 -22.21
N ASP A 175 -0.59 -1.53 -22.88
CA ASP A 175 0.43 -1.32 -23.90
C ASP A 175 1.74 -0.82 -23.27
N LEU A 176 2.75 -1.68 -23.28
CA LEU A 176 4.12 -1.36 -22.84
C LEU A 176 5.11 -1.18 -23.98
N SER A 177 4.65 -1.08 -25.22
CA SER A 177 5.52 -0.95 -26.41
C SER A 177 6.50 0.24 -26.31
N TRP A 178 6.08 1.32 -25.68
CA TRP A 178 6.88 2.53 -25.44
C TRP A 178 8.02 2.34 -24.43
N THR A 179 7.99 1.26 -23.64
CA THR A 179 8.98 0.97 -22.59
C THR A 179 10.16 0.12 -23.04
N GLY A 180 10.24 -0.20 -24.35
CA GLY A 180 11.24 -1.12 -24.91
C GLY A 180 10.93 -2.57 -24.55
N THR A 181 11.86 -3.24 -23.87
CA THR A 181 11.76 -4.67 -23.52
C THR A 181 11.12 -4.96 -22.16
N LEU A 182 10.49 -3.97 -21.52
CA LEU A 182 9.96 -4.16 -20.17
C LEU A 182 8.92 -5.27 -20.08
N GLY A 183 7.93 -5.28 -20.98
CA GLY A 183 6.91 -6.32 -21.02
C GLY A 183 7.49 -7.71 -21.25
N GLU A 184 8.52 -7.81 -22.13
CA GLU A 184 9.24 -9.07 -22.34
C GLU A 184 10.00 -9.52 -21.10
N ARG A 185 10.63 -8.59 -20.38
CA ARG A 185 11.36 -8.90 -19.14
C ARG A 185 10.41 -9.40 -18.06
N VAL A 186 9.29 -8.70 -17.85
CA VAL A 186 8.35 -9.03 -16.78
C VAL A 186 7.59 -10.31 -17.08
N TRP A 187 6.98 -10.41 -18.27
CA TRP A 187 6.10 -11.53 -18.63
C TRP A 187 6.60 -12.42 -19.77
N ALA A 188 7.69 -12.07 -20.49
CA ALA A 188 8.25 -12.81 -21.62
C ALA A 188 7.23 -13.18 -22.72
N GLY A 189 6.20 -12.35 -22.91
CA GLY A 189 5.09 -12.65 -23.81
C GLY A 189 4.14 -13.74 -23.29
N ASN A 190 4.28 -14.18 -22.03
CA ASN A 190 3.32 -15.08 -21.41
C ASN A 190 1.97 -14.38 -21.25
N GLU A 191 0.91 -15.16 -21.35
CA GLU A 191 -0.44 -14.68 -21.14
C GLU A 191 -0.64 -14.31 -19.67
N ILE A 192 -1.14 -13.09 -19.40
CA ILE A 192 -1.45 -12.60 -18.06
C ILE A 192 -2.80 -13.15 -17.58
N ALA A 193 -3.73 -13.34 -18.51
CA ALA A 193 -5.08 -13.82 -18.22
C ALA A 193 -5.07 -15.13 -17.43
N GLY A 194 -5.81 -15.14 -16.32
CA GLY A 194 -5.91 -16.29 -15.41
C GLY A 194 -4.73 -16.52 -14.49
N THR A 195 -3.74 -15.61 -14.47
CA THR A 195 -2.61 -15.65 -13.52
C THR A 195 -2.86 -14.76 -12.30
N GLU A 196 -1.90 -14.74 -11.38
CA GLU A 196 -1.89 -13.82 -10.22
C GLU A 196 -1.77 -12.34 -10.59
N ASP A 197 -1.43 -12.03 -11.85
CA ASP A 197 -1.35 -10.70 -12.42
C ASP A 197 -2.66 -10.24 -13.10
N ASP A 198 -3.64 -11.13 -13.26
CA ASP A 198 -4.95 -10.84 -13.83
C ASP A 198 -5.94 -10.36 -12.76
N LEU A 199 -5.89 -9.08 -12.41
CA LEU A 199 -6.72 -8.52 -11.33
C LEU A 199 -8.23 -8.65 -11.64
N LEU A 200 -8.64 -8.52 -12.89
CA LEU A 200 -10.05 -8.69 -13.29
C LEU A 200 -10.49 -10.15 -13.18
N GLY A 201 -9.62 -11.08 -13.57
CA GLY A 201 -9.85 -12.51 -13.39
C GLY A 201 -9.90 -12.94 -11.93
N LEU A 202 -9.00 -12.41 -11.10
CA LEU A 202 -9.00 -12.65 -9.66
C LEU A 202 -10.27 -12.11 -9.01
N LEU A 203 -10.66 -10.86 -9.33
CA LEU A 203 -11.88 -10.24 -8.84
C LEU A 203 -13.13 -11.06 -9.20
N ALA A 204 -13.20 -11.56 -10.44
CA ALA A 204 -14.32 -12.38 -10.91
C ALA A 204 -14.46 -13.70 -10.13
N GLN A 205 -13.38 -14.22 -9.56
CA GLN A 205 -13.35 -15.48 -8.79
C GLN A 205 -13.40 -15.26 -7.28
N ALA A 206 -13.18 -14.01 -6.80
CA ALA A 206 -13.11 -13.71 -5.39
C ALA A 206 -14.43 -13.98 -4.63
N ASP A 207 -14.33 -14.37 -3.38
CA ASP A 207 -15.43 -14.29 -2.43
C ASP A 207 -15.51 -12.85 -1.88
N PRO A 208 -16.59 -12.09 -2.20
CA PRO A 208 -16.71 -10.71 -1.76
C PRO A 208 -16.61 -10.55 -0.22
N ALA A 209 -17.05 -11.54 0.54
CA ALA A 209 -17.00 -11.49 2.01
C ALA A 209 -15.58 -11.69 2.60
N ALA A 210 -14.67 -12.29 1.83
CA ALA A 210 -13.29 -12.51 2.26
C ALA A 210 -12.37 -11.32 1.95
N LEU A 211 -12.76 -10.48 0.99
CA LEU A 211 -11.93 -9.36 0.56
C LEU A 211 -11.71 -8.32 1.67
N PRO A 212 -10.58 -7.60 1.64
CA PRO A 212 -10.43 -6.38 2.44
C PRO A 212 -11.36 -5.28 1.92
N SER A 213 -11.53 -4.21 2.69
CA SER A 213 -12.12 -2.97 2.17
C SER A 213 -11.28 -2.46 1.01
N LEU A 214 -11.92 -2.10 -0.11
CA LEU A 214 -11.23 -1.62 -1.31
C LEU A 214 -11.54 -0.15 -1.57
N PHE A 215 -10.51 0.63 -1.89
CA PHE A 215 -10.62 2.04 -2.27
C PHE A 215 -9.91 2.29 -3.61
N LEU A 216 -10.57 3.04 -4.49
CA LEU A 216 -10.04 3.41 -5.79
C LEU A 216 -10.24 4.90 -6.04
N ASP A 217 -9.18 5.61 -6.40
CA ASP A 217 -9.25 7.02 -6.84
C ASP A 217 -8.50 7.19 -8.16
N CYS A 218 -9.14 7.82 -9.16
CA CYS A 218 -8.54 8.06 -10.46
C CYS A 218 -9.00 9.38 -11.04
N GLY A 219 -8.09 10.10 -11.69
CA GLY A 219 -8.38 11.34 -12.39
C GLY A 219 -9.21 11.10 -13.65
N THR A 220 -10.12 12.04 -13.98
CA THR A 220 -10.93 11.97 -15.21
C THR A 220 -10.12 12.30 -16.47
N GLU A 221 -8.96 12.94 -16.32
CA GLU A 221 -7.98 13.22 -17.38
C GLU A 221 -6.78 12.26 -17.33
N ASP A 222 -6.87 11.18 -16.54
CA ASP A 222 -5.83 10.16 -16.41
C ASP A 222 -5.85 9.18 -17.58
N GLU A 223 -4.69 8.85 -18.13
CA GLU A 223 -4.54 7.88 -19.22
C GLU A 223 -4.97 6.45 -18.83
N LEU A 224 -4.98 6.13 -17.52
CA LEU A 224 -5.42 4.85 -16.98
C LEU A 224 -6.91 4.85 -16.53
N LEU A 225 -7.66 5.90 -16.86
CA LEU A 225 -9.07 6.00 -16.47
C LEU A 225 -9.90 4.79 -16.92
N ASP A 226 -9.65 4.29 -18.12
CA ASP A 226 -10.42 3.14 -18.64
C ASP A 226 -10.08 1.84 -17.92
N HIS A 227 -8.84 1.63 -17.45
CA HIS A 227 -8.48 0.51 -16.58
C HIS A 227 -9.28 0.55 -15.28
N ASN A 228 -9.36 1.73 -14.67
CA ASN A 228 -10.08 1.95 -13.42
C ASN A 228 -11.59 1.77 -13.60
N ARG A 229 -12.18 2.27 -14.68
CA ARG A 229 -13.61 2.08 -14.99
C ARG A 229 -13.97 0.59 -15.18
N ARG A 230 -13.12 -0.17 -15.89
CA ARG A 230 -13.34 -1.62 -16.07
C ARG A 230 -13.34 -2.34 -14.74
N PHE A 231 -12.41 -1.99 -13.84
CA PHE A 231 -12.35 -2.59 -12.51
C PHE A 231 -13.58 -2.25 -11.68
N ILE A 232 -14.04 -1.00 -11.69
CA ILE A 232 -15.28 -0.56 -11.00
C ILE A 232 -16.47 -1.38 -11.51
N THR A 233 -16.64 -1.47 -12.85
CA THR A 233 -17.73 -2.26 -13.45
C THR A 233 -17.65 -3.72 -13.03
N ALA A 234 -16.48 -4.34 -13.07
CA ALA A 234 -16.30 -5.73 -12.66
C ALA A 234 -16.60 -5.96 -11.17
N ALA A 235 -16.25 -5.01 -10.31
CA ALA A 235 -16.57 -5.06 -8.87
C ALA A 235 -18.09 -4.98 -8.64
N GLU A 236 -18.79 -4.08 -9.33
CA GLU A 236 -20.25 -3.96 -9.29
C GLU A 236 -20.94 -5.25 -9.75
N GLU A 237 -20.53 -5.81 -10.90
CA GLU A 237 -21.07 -7.06 -11.45
C GLU A 237 -20.86 -8.26 -10.52
N ARG A 238 -19.74 -8.27 -9.79
CA ARG A 238 -19.40 -9.32 -8.82
C ARG A 238 -20.06 -9.11 -7.46
N GLY A 239 -20.60 -7.91 -7.18
CA GLY A 239 -21.15 -7.54 -5.87
C GLY A 239 -20.07 -7.30 -4.82
N VAL A 240 -18.88 -6.87 -5.24
CA VAL A 240 -17.78 -6.47 -4.36
C VAL A 240 -17.96 -5.01 -3.96
N GLU A 241 -17.92 -4.71 -2.67
CA GLU A 241 -17.97 -3.34 -2.18
C GLU A 241 -16.64 -2.64 -2.49
N LEU A 242 -16.71 -1.57 -3.28
CA LEU A 242 -15.58 -0.75 -3.69
C LEU A 242 -15.90 0.72 -3.47
N ALA A 243 -15.19 1.38 -2.54
CA ALA A 243 -15.22 2.81 -2.40
C ALA A 243 -14.46 3.44 -3.58
N SER A 244 -15.17 3.88 -4.63
CA SER A 244 -14.55 4.42 -5.83
C SER A 244 -14.84 5.89 -6.05
N ARG A 245 -13.84 6.65 -6.52
CA ARG A 245 -13.94 8.03 -6.91
C ARG A 245 -13.30 8.25 -8.28
N LEU A 246 -14.04 8.93 -9.16
CA LEU A 246 -13.53 9.48 -10.41
C LEU A 246 -13.72 10.99 -10.36
N ARG A 247 -12.64 11.76 -10.23
CA ARG A 247 -12.66 13.20 -10.02
C ARG A 247 -11.73 13.94 -10.98
N PRO A 248 -11.91 15.25 -11.25
CA PRO A 248 -11.00 16.00 -12.09
C PRO A 248 -9.54 15.85 -11.62
N GLY A 249 -8.65 15.60 -12.56
CA GLY A 249 -7.22 15.39 -12.34
C GLY A 249 -6.61 14.42 -13.35
N ALA A 250 -5.30 14.42 -13.44
CA ALA A 250 -4.52 13.61 -14.36
C ALA A 250 -3.54 12.72 -13.60
N HIS A 251 -2.70 11.96 -14.33
CA HIS A 251 -1.68 11.06 -13.79
C HIS A 251 -0.51 11.86 -13.19
N THR A 252 -0.73 12.55 -12.06
CA THR A 252 0.22 13.51 -11.48
C THR A 252 0.34 13.39 -9.98
N TRP A 253 1.50 13.85 -9.46
CA TRP A 253 1.79 13.84 -8.03
C TRP A 253 0.86 14.74 -7.21
N ASP A 254 0.41 15.87 -7.75
CA ASP A 254 -0.56 16.74 -7.05
C ASP A 254 -1.86 15.98 -6.75
N PHE A 255 -2.34 15.17 -7.72
CA PHE A 255 -3.51 14.32 -7.53
C PHE A 255 -3.27 13.25 -6.45
N TRP A 256 -2.11 12.59 -6.46
CA TRP A 256 -1.80 11.50 -5.54
C TRP A 256 -1.46 11.98 -4.13
N ASP A 257 -0.90 13.20 -3.95
CA ASP A 257 -0.69 13.78 -2.61
C ASP A 257 -2.02 14.08 -1.90
N GLU A 258 -3.03 14.53 -2.65
CA GLU A 258 -4.40 14.65 -2.11
C GLU A 258 -5.02 13.28 -1.81
N SER A 259 -4.92 12.35 -2.79
CA SER A 259 -5.54 11.02 -2.67
C SER A 259 -5.00 10.22 -1.49
N ILE A 260 -3.70 10.28 -1.19
CA ILE A 260 -3.13 9.50 -0.08
C ILE A 260 -3.61 10.00 1.29
N GLN A 261 -3.90 11.28 1.44
CA GLN A 261 -4.50 11.82 2.65
C GLN A 261 -5.91 11.25 2.86
N ASP A 262 -6.71 11.24 1.78
CA ASP A 262 -8.06 10.65 1.81
C ASP A 262 -8.01 9.14 2.10
N VAL A 263 -7.01 8.41 1.56
CA VAL A 263 -6.79 6.99 1.90
C VAL A 263 -6.52 6.83 3.38
N LEU A 264 -5.62 7.62 3.96
CA LEU A 264 -5.28 7.55 5.38
C LEU A 264 -6.49 7.90 6.28
N ASP A 265 -7.36 8.80 5.84
CA ASP A 265 -8.62 9.13 6.54
C ASP A 265 -9.65 8.00 6.44
N TRP A 266 -9.66 7.28 5.31
CA TRP A 266 -10.58 6.17 5.05
C TRP A 266 -10.15 4.85 5.71
N LEU A 267 -8.85 4.63 5.99
CA LEU A 267 -8.40 3.39 6.61
C LEU A 267 -9.15 3.11 7.92
N PRO A 268 -9.58 1.85 8.18
CA PRO A 268 -10.29 1.47 9.39
C PRO A 268 -9.33 1.37 10.60
N LEU A 269 -8.62 2.46 10.89
CA LEU A 269 -7.74 2.56 12.03
C LEU A 269 -8.56 2.56 13.31
N GLN A 270 -8.25 1.65 14.23
CA GLN A 270 -8.91 1.59 15.53
C GLN A 270 -8.35 2.67 16.45
N ASP A 271 -9.21 3.34 17.23
CA ASP A 271 -8.79 4.25 18.29
C ASP A 271 -7.93 3.50 19.32
N ARG A 272 -6.74 4.00 19.61
CA ARG A 272 -5.71 3.37 20.47
C ARG A 272 -5.35 4.23 21.66
#